data_3f7b2aed84697bd9a1df2f5bda26efd0
#
_entry.id   3f7b2aed84697bd9a1df2f5bda26efd0
#
_cell.length_a   1.000
_cell.length_b   1.000
_cell.length_c   1.000
_cell.angle_alpha   90.00
_cell.angle_beta   90.00
_cell.angle_gamma   90.00
#
_symmetry.space_group_name_H-M   'P 1'
#
loop_
_entity.id
_entity.type
_entity.pdbx_description
1 polymer ?
#
loop_
_entity_poly.entity_id
_entity_poly.type
_entity_poly.pdbx_seq_one_letter_code
_entity_poly.pdbx_strand_id
1 'polypeptide(L)'
;MTGDSAGAASSLWLAYHDDLADPKSKDPVLRQSSRVCGAIGLGGQTTLDPFLLEKEIGLAAIKHPMIWKTVGATSHEHLKKNWEKYKALSTECSPITHVTKDDPPVWIRYGKPAPVPVIKGDGIHHAGFGRLLKKKCEKVGIKCHLQVAGHEQPKINNNDFLKRTFAK
;
A
#
# COMPACT_ATOMS: atom_id res chain seq x y z
N MET A 1 2.96 13.15 -2.38
CA MET A 1 3.85 12.13 -2.96
C MET A 1 3.10 11.31 -4.00
N THR A 2 3.78 10.76 -5.02
CA THR A 2 3.10 9.93 -6.04
C THR A 2 4.03 8.81 -6.51
N GLY A 3 3.44 7.67 -6.90
CA GLY A 3 4.18 6.53 -7.42
C GLY A 3 3.29 5.53 -8.14
N ASP A 4 3.94 4.64 -8.92
CA ASP A 4 3.30 3.52 -9.63
C ASP A 4 3.92 2.19 -9.17
N SER A 5 3.13 1.13 -9.10
CA SER A 5 3.53 -0.22 -8.67
C SER A 5 4.33 -0.19 -7.35
N ALA A 6 5.60 -0.61 -7.33
CA ALA A 6 6.47 -0.54 -6.16
C ALA A 6 6.65 0.91 -5.64
N GLY A 7 6.70 1.89 -6.53
CA GLY A 7 6.74 3.31 -6.16
C GLY A 7 5.45 3.76 -5.47
N ALA A 8 4.30 3.20 -5.83
CA ALA A 8 3.04 3.43 -5.12
C ALA A 8 3.06 2.79 -3.73
N ALA A 9 3.58 1.57 -3.59
CA ALA A 9 3.75 0.93 -2.29
C ALA A 9 4.64 1.78 -1.37
N SER A 10 5.79 2.26 -1.86
CA SER A 10 6.69 3.16 -1.12
C SER A 10 6.04 4.49 -0.75
N SER A 11 5.26 5.09 -1.68
CA SER A 11 4.55 6.35 -1.41
C SER A 11 3.47 6.19 -0.34
N LEU A 12 2.75 5.07 -0.34
CA LEU A 12 1.74 4.75 0.66
C LEU A 12 2.38 4.39 2.00
N TRP A 13 3.51 3.67 1.98
CA TRP A 13 4.27 3.37 3.20
C TRP A 13 4.72 4.66 3.88
N LEU A 14 5.35 5.58 3.14
CA LEU A 14 5.80 6.86 3.69
C LEU A 14 4.63 7.75 4.16
N ALA A 15 3.46 7.65 3.52
CA ALA A 15 2.28 8.40 3.95
C ALA A 15 1.72 7.92 5.29
N TYR A 16 1.89 6.65 5.62
CA TYR A 16 1.29 6.03 6.79
C TYR A 16 2.29 5.65 7.89
N HIS A 17 3.59 5.59 7.56
CA HIS A 17 4.61 5.33 8.56
C HIS A 17 4.78 6.53 9.50
N ASP A 18 5.13 6.26 10.74
CA ASP A 18 5.47 7.31 11.71
C ASP A 18 6.59 8.20 11.18
N ASP A 19 6.68 9.43 11.70
CA ASP A 19 7.73 10.35 11.31
C ASP A 19 9.11 9.77 11.63
N LEU A 20 9.97 9.74 10.61
CA LEU A 20 11.34 9.23 10.69
C LEU A 20 12.35 10.29 11.15
N ALA A 21 11.89 11.50 11.49
CA ALA A 21 12.77 12.55 11.98
C ALA A 21 13.48 12.13 13.28
N ASP A 22 14.79 12.31 13.32
CA ASP A 22 15.59 12.25 14.57
C ASP A 22 16.04 13.66 14.97
N PRO A 23 15.30 14.37 15.84
CA PRO A 23 15.64 15.74 16.25
C PRO A 23 17.02 15.86 16.92
N LYS A 24 17.58 14.76 17.42
CA LYS A 24 18.87 14.70 18.12
C LYS A 24 20.03 14.34 17.18
N SER A 25 19.76 14.00 15.93
CA SER A 25 20.78 13.64 14.97
C SER A 25 21.74 14.81 14.71
N LYS A 26 23.02 14.51 14.52
CA LYS A 26 24.03 15.47 14.05
C LYS A 26 23.83 15.81 12.57
N ASP A 27 23.23 14.91 11.80
CA ASP A 27 22.90 15.13 10.39
C ASP A 27 21.65 16.02 10.27
N PRO A 28 21.74 17.20 9.61
CA PRO A 28 20.59 18.08 9.42
C PRO A 28 19.48 17.46 8.57
N VAL A 29 19.78 16.51 7.69
CA VAL A 29 18.78 15.81 6.87
C VAL A 29 17.94 14.90 7.75
N LEU A 30 18.54 14.13 8.64
CA LEU A 30 17.82 13.23 9.55
C LEU A 30 16.95 13.97 10.58
N ARG A 31 17.14 15.27 10.78
CA ARG A 31 16.25 16.09 11.63
C ARG A 31 14.98 16.55 10.92
N GLN A 32 14.89 16.37 9.59
CA GLN A 32 13.70 16.79 8.84
C GLN A 32 12.58 15.77 8.96
N SER A 33 11.34 16.25 9.04
CA SER A 33 10.17 15.39 9.04
C SER A 33 10.01 14.66 7.71
N SER A 34 9.74 13.37 7.78
CA SER A 34 9.35 12.53 6.65
C SER A 34 7.84 12.58 6.34
N ARG A 35 7.04 13.27 7.16
CA ARG A 35 5.59 13.33 7.01
C ARG A 35 5.20 14.04 5.71
N VAL A 36 4.25 13.47 4.99
CA VAL A 36 3.69 14.02 3.76
C VAL A 36 2.22 14.43 3.97
N CYS A 37 1.73 15.41 3.21
CA CYS A 37 0.35 15.89 3.32
C CYS A 37 -0.67 15.01 2.56
N GLY A 38 -0.20 14.06 1.75
CA GLY A 38 -1.03 13.12 1.00
C GLY A 38 -0.22 12.30 0.00
N ALA A 39 -0.81 11.18 -0.47
CA ALA A 39 -0.18 10.36 -1.49
C ALA A 39 -1.15 9.96 -2.60
N ILE A 40 -0.59 9.78 -3.82
CA ILE A 40 -1.28 9.19 -4.96
C ILE A 40 -0.55 7.89 -5.32
N GLY A 41 -1.27 6.77 -5.31
CA GLY A 41 -0.74 5.45 -5.64
C GLY A 41 -1.45 4.82 -6.83
N LEU A 42 -0.68 4.37 -7.83
CA LEU A 42 -1.21 3.69 -9.01
C LEU A 42 -0.79 2.21 -8.96
N GLY A 43 -1.74 1.29 -8.84
CA GLY A 43 -1.47 -0.16 -8.82
C GLY A 43 -0.56 -0.63 -7.67
N GLY A 44 -0.55 0.08 -6.54
CA GLY A 44 0.36 -0.19 -5.43
C GLY A 44 -0.01 -1.42 -4.62
N GLN A 45 0.99 -2.11 -4.09
CA GLN A 45 0.85 -3.19 -3.14
C GLN A 45 0.71 -2.61 -1.74
N THR A 46 -0.37 -2.94 -1.05
CA THR A 46 -0.69 -2.37 0.27
C THR A 46 -0.40 -3.32 1.43
N THR A 47 -0.15 -4.60 1.13
CA THR A 47 0.22 -5.62 2.10
C THR A 47 1.14 -6.66 1.46
N LEU A 48 2.01 -7.26 2.28
CA LEU A 48 2.88 -8.38 1.90
C LEU A 48 2.50 -9.67 2.67
N ASP A 49 1.37 -9.68 3.37
CA ASP A 49 0.86 -10.88 4.04
C ASP A 49 0.36 -11.91 3.00
N PRO A 50 1.06 -13.05 2.84
CA PRO A 50 0.73 -14.02 1.80
C PRO A 50 -0.62 -14.71 2.04
N PHE A 51 -1.05 -14.86 3.29
CA PHE A 51 -2.32 -15.52 3.62
C PHE A 51 -3.49 -14.59 3.35
N LEU A 52 -3.35 -13.31 3.70
CA LEU A 52 -4.34 -12.30 3.38
C LEU A 52 -4.49 -12.13 1.86
N LEU A 53 -3.38 -12.06 1.14
CA LEU A 53 -3.38 -11.91 -0.32
C LEU A 53 -3.99 -13.12 -1.03
N GLU A 54 -3.66 -14.35 -0.59
CA GLU A 54 -4.23 -15.56 -1.16
C GLU A 54 -5.75 -15.60 -0.98
N LYS A 55 -6.22 -15.22 0.21
CA LYS A 55 -7.64 -15.17 0.55
C LYS A 55 -8.41 -14.11 -0.26
N GLU A 56 -7.89 -12.90 -0.36
CA GLU A 56 -8.62 -11.74 -0.89
C GLU A 56 -8.42 -11.53 -2.40
N ILE A 57 -7.31 -12.02 -2.95
CA ILE A 57 -6.98 -11.86 -4.37
C ILE A 57 -6.79 -13.22 -5.04
N GLY A 58 -5.96 -14.08 -4.47
CA GLY A 58 -5.65 -15.40 -5.00
C GLY A 58 -4.16 -15.65 -5.21
N LEU A 59 -3.85 -16.86 -5.66
CA LEU A 59 -2.49 -17.37 -5.78
C LEU A 59 -1.58 -16.53 -6.69
N ALA A 60 -2.12 -15.92 -7.74
CA ALA A 60 -1.35 -15.10 -8.67
C ALA A 60 -0.67 -13.89 -7.98
N ALA A 61 -1.31 -13.30 -6.97
CA ALA A 61 -0.72 -12.19 -6.22
C ALA A 61 0.53 -12.64 -5.45
N ILE A 62 0.44 -13.73 -4.69
CA ILE A 62 1.54 -14.19 -3.83
C ILE A 62 2.70 -14.83 -4.62
N LYS A 63 2.45 -15.37 -5.81
CA LYS A 63 3.50 -15.91 -6.70
C LYS A 63 4.41 -14.83 -7.27
N HIS A 64 3.98 -13.58 -7.30
CA HIS A 64 4.80 -12.51 -7.84
C HIS A 64 6.05 -12.28 -6.98
N PRO A 65 7.27 -12.23 -7.58
CA PRO A 65 8.53 -12.12 -6.84
C PRO A 65 8.60 -10.94 -5.87
N MET A 66 7.95 -9.84 -6.16
CA MET A 66 7.91 -8.68 -5.27
C MET A 66 7.40 -9.04 -3.86
N ILE A 67 6.41 -9.93 -3.72
CA ILE A 67 5.84 -10.27 -2.41
C ILE A 67 6.85 -10.99 -1.51
N TRP A 68 7.58 -11.94 -2.05
CA TRP A 68 8.47 -12.77 -1.24
C TRP A 68 9.94 -12.32 -1.27
N LYS A 69 10.43 -11.71 -2.38
CA LYS A 69 11.79 -11.17 -2.43
C LYS A 69 11.98 -9.94 -1.54
N THR A 70 10.97 -9.10 -1.40
CA THR A 70 11.03 -7.91 -0.52
C THR A 70 11.42 -8.26 0.90
N VAL A 71 11.02 -9.43 1.39
CA VAL A 71 11.36 -9.90 2.74
C VAL A 71 12.51 -10.90 2.77
N GLY A 72 13.18 -11.14 1.63
CA GLY A 72 14.32 -12.05 1.53
C GLY A 72 13.96 -13.54 1.48
N ALA A 73 12.71 -13.90 1.20
CA ALA A 73 12.32 -15.27 0.95
C ALA A 73 12.75 -15.74 -0.47
N THR A 74 12.89 -17.03 -0.69
CA THR A 74 13.34 -17.59 -1.97
C THR A 74 12.19 -17.98 -2.90
N SER A 75 10.98 -18.14 -2.35
CA SER A 75 9.74 -18.38 -3.09
C SER A 75 8.52 -18.06 -2.21
N HIS A 76 7.32 -18.05 -2.80
CA HIS A 76 6.09 -17.86 -2.04
C HIS A 76 5.80 -19.04 -1.09
N GLU A 77 6.14 -20.28 -1.47
CA GLU A 77 6.04 -21.44 -0.59
C GLU A 77 7.01 -21.31 0.57
N HIS A 78 8.25 -20.86 0.31
CA HIS A 78 9.25 -20.63 1.36
C HIS A 78 8.79 -19.54 2.33
N LEU A 79 8.21 -18.43 1.83
CA LEU A 79 7.63 -17.38 2.64
C LEU A 79 6.53 -17.94 3.57
N LYS A 80 5.56 -18.69 3.03
CA LYS A 80 4.44 -19.25 3.81
C LYS A 80 4.92 -20.28 4.84
N LYS A 81 5.81 -21.20 4.43
CA LYS A 81 6.35 -22.25 5.32
C LYS A 81 7.12 -21.67 6.51
N ASN A 82 7.82 -20.56 6.30
CA ASN A 82 8.66 -19.91 7.31
C ASN A 82 8.07 -18.56 7.76
N TRP A 83 6.75 -18.44 7.82
CA TRP A 83 6.04 -17.18 8.06
C TRP A 83 6.52 -16.45 9.32
N GLU A 84 6.69 -17.15 10.42
CA GLU A 84 7.14 -16.54 11.69
C GLU A 84 8.50 -15.82 11.56
N LYS A 85 9.39 -16.31 10.68
CA LYS A 85 10.65 -15.64 10.37
C LYS A 85 10.46 -14.33 9.62
N TYR A 86 9.49 -14.29 8.69
CA TYR A 86 9.31 -13.18 7.75
C TYR A 86 8.21 -12.20 8.15
N LYS A 87 7.35 -12.58 9.08
CA LYS A 87 6.16 -11.83 9.49
C LYS A 87 6.46 -10.40 9.91
N ALA A 88 7.46 -10.19 10.75
CA ALA A 88 7.83 -8.86 11.23
C ALA A 88 8.19 -7.93 10.07
N LEU A 89 9.05 -8.39 9.15
CA LEU A 89 9.47 -7.60 7.99
C LEU A 89 8.32 -7.42 6.97
N SER A 90 7.50 -8.45 6.76
CA SER A 90 6.29 -8.34 5.91
C SER A 90 5.32 -7.31 6.48
N THR A 91 5.13 -7.26 7.79
CA THR A 91 4.29 -6.26 8.48
C THR A 91 4.89 -4.88 8.29
N GLU A 92 6.18 -4.72 8.57
CA GLU A 92 6.89 -3.44 8.42
C GLU A 92 6.81 -2.88 7.00
N CYS A 93 7.03 -3.71 5.98
CA CYS A 93 6.98 -3.29 4.57
C CYS A 93 5.55 -3.15 4.01
N SER A 94 4.51 -3.39 4.80
CA SER A 94 3.10 -3.34 4.37
C SER A 94 2.47 -1.99 4.72
N PRO A 95 2.17 -1.09 3.77
CA PRO A 95 1.56 0.21 4.07
C PRO A 95 0.31 0.13 4.95
N ILE A 96 -0.53 -0.89 4.76
CA ILE A 96 -1.80 -1.05 5.47
C ILE A 96 -1.64 -1.23 6.99
N THR A 97 -0.50 -1.71 7.45
CA THR A 97 -0.24 -1.99 8.88
C THR A 97 0.02 -0.72 9.67
N HIS A 98 0.53 0.32 9.02
CA HIS A 98 0.86 1.61 9.61
C HIS A 98 -0.32 2.59 9.68
N VAL A 99 -1.43 2.27 9.00
CA VAL A 99 -2.59 3.19 8.90
C VAL A 99 -3.19 3.51 10.27
N THR A 100 -3.14 4.79 10.64
CA THR A 100 -3.69 5.38 11.88
C THR A 100 -4.65 6.54 11.59
N LYS A 101 -5.29 7.11 12.61
CA LYS A 101 -6.29 8.19 12.47
C LYS A 101 -5.72 9.56 12.09
N ASP A 102 -4.43 9.79 12.33
CA ASP A 102 -3.71 11.05 12.11
C ASP A 102 -2.94 11.08 10.79
N ASP A 103 -3.10 10.04 9.98
CA ASP A 103 -2.47 9.94 8.68
C ASP A 103 -3.16 10.78 7.60
N PRO A 104 -2.40 11.19 6.57
CA PRO A 104 -2.93 12.00 5.50
C PRO A 104 -3.89 11.22 4.59
N PRO A 105 -4.77 11.93 3.86
CA PRO A 105 -5.62 11.30 2.86
C PRO A 105 -4.79 10.78 1.69
N VAL A 106 -5.29 9.71 1.05
CA VAL A 106 -4.68 9.16 -0.17
C VAL A 106 -5.68 9.04 -1.31
N TRP A 107 -5.16 9.07 -2.54
CA TRP A 107 -5.89 8.77 -3.75
C TRP A 107 -5.21 7.60 -4.47
N ILE A 108 -5.94 6.52 -4.72
CA ILE A 108 -5.37 5.28 -5.29
C ILE A 108 -6.17 4.81 -6.48
N ARG A 109 -5.48 4.26 -7.48
CA ARG A 109 -6.09 3.79 -8.72
C ARG A 109 -5.60 2.39 -9.09
N TYR A 110 -6.54 1.58 -9.59
CA TYR A 110 -6.27 0.26 -10.15
C TYR A 110 -6.98 0.09 -11.50
N GLY A 111 -6.44 -0.77 -12.33
CA GLY A 111 -7.05 -1.23 -13.58
C GLY A 111 -8.34 -2.05 -13.32
N LYS A 112 -8.97 -2.51 -14.40
CA LYS A 112 -10.11 -3.43 -14.30
C LYS A 112 -9.63 -4.76 -13.67
N PRO A 113 -10.19 -5.18 -12.54
CA PRO A 113 -9.72 -6.37 -11.86
C PRO A 113 -10.21 -7.64 -12.57
N ALA A 114 -9.38 -8.67 -12.56
CA ALA A 114 -9.82 -10.02 -12.86
C ALA A 114 -10.78 -10.54 -11.76
N PRO A 115 -11.67 -11.48 -12.05
CA PRO A 115 -12.47 -12.15 -11.02
C PRO A 115 -11.57 -12.88 -10.00
N VAL A 116 -11.93 -12.83 -8.73
CA VAL A 116 -11.22 -13.58 -7.67
C VAL A 116 -11.82 -15.00 -7.51
N PRO A 117 -11.02 -16.01 -7.16
CA PRO A 117 -9.57 -15.96 -6.94
C PRO A 117 -8.76 -15.89 -8.24
N VAL A 118 -7.80 -14.98 -8.31
CA VAL A 118 -6.87 -14.87 -9.45
C VAL A 118 -5.80 -15.95 -9.35
N ILE A 119 -5.86 -16.95 -10.23
CA ILE A 119 -4.93 -18.09 -10.23
C ILE A 119 -3.74 -17.86 -11.16
N LYS A 120 -3.96 -17.17 -12.28
CA LYS A 120 -2.96 -16.85 -13.31
C LYS A 120 -3.08 -15.39 -13.75
N GLY A 121 -2.01 -14.83 -14.30
CA GLY A 121 -1.98 -13.46 -14.80
C GLY A 121 -1.54 -12.44 -13.75
N ASP A 122 -1.91 -11.17 -13.95
CA ASP A 122 -1.48 -10.05 -13.12
C ASP A 122 -2.30 -9.96 -11.82
N GLY A 123 -1.87 -10.70 -10.80
CA GLY A 123 -2.43 -10.56 -9.46
C GLY A 123 -1.79 -9.45 -8.63
N ILE A 124 -0.55 -9.00 -8.99
CA ILE A 124 0.22 -8.03 -8.18
C ILE A 124 -0.33 -6.61 -8.27
N HIS A 125 -1.06 -6.26 -9.33
CA HIS A 125 -1.73 -4.96 -9.49
C HIS A 125 -3.25 -5.06 -9.33
N HIS A 126 -3.74 -6.13 -8.71
CA HIS A 126 -5.18 -6.35 -8.53
C HIS A 126 -5.81 -5.34 -7.58
N ALA A 127 -7.01 -4.86 -7.89
CA ALA A 127 -7.75 -3.87 -7.09
C ALA A 127 -8.06 -4.32 -5.65
N GLY A 128 -7.93 -5.60 -5.34
CA GLY A 128 -8.01 -6.15 -3.98
C GLY A 128 -7.09 -5.46 -2.99
N PHE A 129 -5.87 -5.10 -3.42
CA PHE A 129 -4.95 -4.30 -2.60
C PHE A 129 -5.55 -2.96 -2.17
N GLY A 130 -6.16 -2.24 -3.12
CA GLY A 130 -6.79 -0.95 -2.86
C GLY A 130 -8.04 -1.07 -1.99
N ARG A 131 -8.85 -2.11 -2.18
CA ARG A 131 -10.05 -2.37 -1.38
C ARG A 131 -9.70 -2.69 0.08
N LEU A 132 -8.65 -3.50 0.31
CA LEU A 132 -8.13 -3.77 1.64
C LEU A 132 -7.69 -2.48 2.35
N LEU A 133 -6.90 -1.66 1.66
CA LEU A 133 -6.44 -0.38 2.20
C LEU A 133 -7.62 0.55 2.52
N LYS A 134 -8.56 0.71 1.59
CA LYS A 134 -9.75 1.55 1.77
C LYS A 134 -10.54 1.12 3.01
N LYS A 135 -10.81 -0.19 3.17
CA LYS A 135 -11.49 -0.74 4.35
C LYS A 135 -10.76 -0.42 5.66
N LYS A 136 -9.42 -0.49 5.67
CA LYS A 136 -8.62 -0.12 6.85
C LYS A 136 -8.73 1.38 7.14
N CYS A 137 -8.60 2.23 6.13
CA CYS A 137 -8.74 3.68 6.27
C CYS A 137 -10.12 4.07 6.81
N GLU A 138 -11.20 3.49 6.29
CA GLU A 138 -12.57 3.70 6.76
C GLU A 138 -12.73 3.33 8.23
N LYS A 139 -12.11 2.21 8.67
CA LYS A 139 -12.15 1.76 10.06
C LYS A 139 -11.51 2.76 11.04
N VAL A 140 -10.46 3.48 10.62
CA VAL A 140 -9.77 4.47 11.46
C VAL A 140 -10.24 5.91 11.20
N GLY A 141 -11.13 6.13 10.21
CA GLY A 141 -11.73 7.42 9.94
C GLY A 141 -10.95 8.35 9.02
N ILE A 142 -9.94 7.85 8.27
CA ILE A 142 -9.20 8.65 7.29
C ILE A 142 -9.72 8.46 5.85
N LYS A 143 -9.43 9.44 4.99
CA LYS A 143 -9.93 9.45 3.61
C LYS A 143 -9.02 8.66 2.68
N CYS A 144 -9.56 7.60 2.08
CA CYS A 144 -8.95 6.86 0.98
C CYS A 144 -9.86 6.91 -0.25
N HIS A 145 -9.43 7.63 -1.29
CA HIS A 145 -10.16 7.78 -2.55
C HIS A 145 -9.72 6.67 -3.50
N LEU A 146 -10.53 5.61 -3.60
CA LEU A 146 -10.24 4.46 -4.47
C LEU A 146 -10.94 4.63 -5.81
N GLN A 147 -10.17 4.53 -6.91
CA GLN A 147 -10.65 4.37 -8.27
C GLN A 147 -10.29 2.99 -8.81
N VAL A 148 -11.28 2.27 -9.33
CA VAL A 148 -11.09 0.99 -10.02
C VAL A 148 -11.82 1.05 -11.37
N ALA A 149 -11.10 0.78 -12.46
CA ALA A 149 -11.68 0.86 -13.80
C ALA A 149 -12.91 -0.05 -13.96
N GLY A 150 -14.04 0.52 -14.35
CA GLY A 150 -15.32 -0.18 -14.52
C GLY A 150 -16.07 -0.52 -13.21
N HIS A 151 -15.54 -0.11 -12.06
CA HIS A 151 -16.10 -0.39 -10.73
C HIS A 151 -16.17 0.87 -9.86
N GLU A 152 -15.29 0.97 -8.85
CA GLU A 152 -15.30 2.07 -7.90
C GLU A 152 -14.85 3.39 -8.54
N GLN A 153 -15.66 4.44 -8.34
CA GLN A 153 -15.32 5.80 -8.74
C GLN A 153 -15.33 6.72 -7.50
N PRO A 154 -14.21 7.39 -7.19
CA PRO A 154 -14.17 8.31 -6.06
C PRO A 154 -14.96 9.58 -6.38
N LYS A 155 -15.46 10.26 -5.32
CA LYS A 155 -16.20 11.53 -5.46
C LYS A 155 -15.34 12.69 -6.00
N ILE A 156 -14.03 12.55 -5.97
CA ILE A 156 -13.07 13.52 -6.47
C ILE A 156 -12.07 12.85 -7.40
N ASN A 157 -11.67 13.53 -8.46
CA ASN A 157 -10.56 13.07 -9.31
C ASN A 157 -9.20 13.40 -8.66
N ASN A 158 -8.12 12.91 -9.26
CA ASN A 158 -6.77 13.11 -8.73
C ASN A 158 -6.35 14.59 -8.71
N ASN A 159 -6.76 15.40 -9.70
CA ASN A 159 -6.42 16.83 -9.75
C ASN A 159 -7.11 17.61 -8.63
N ASP A 160 -8.39 17.32 -8.36
CA ASP A 160 -9.11 17.92 -7.25
C ASP A 160 -8.56 17.44 -5.91
N PHE A 161 -8.11 16.17 -5.81
CA PHE A 161 -7.41 15.68 -4.65
C PHE A 161 -6.14 16.48 -4.38
N LEU A 162 -5.29 16.70 -5.39
CA LEU A 162 -4.07 17.50 -5.26
C LEU A 162 -4.39 18.93 -4.82
N LYS A 163 -5.34 19.62 -5.51
CA LYS A 163 -5.74 20.99 -5.14
C LYS A 163 -6.17 21.07 -3.67
N ARG A 164 -7.01 20.15 -3.21
CA ARG A 164 -7.49 20.15 -1.80
C ARG A 164 -6.40 19.82 -0.78
N THR A 165 -5.41 19.00 -1.18
CA THR A 165 -4.31 18.59 -0.32
C THR A 165 -3.27 19.71 -0.15
N PHE A 166 -3.02 20.51 -1.21
CA PHE A 166 -2.05 21.61 -1.20
C PHE A 166 -2.67 23.00 -0.93
N ALA A 167 -3.98 23.13 -0.86
CA ALA A 167 -4.66 24.39 -0.57
C ALA A 167 -4.71 24.76 0.92
N LYS A 168 -3.92 24.08 1.75
CA LYS A 168 -3.86 24.31 3.20
C LYS A 168 -2.65 25.13 3.57
#